data_5d0b769491b708c3f3aad0a513b1d355
#
_entry.id   5d0b769491b708c3f3aad0a513b1d355
#
_cell.length_a   1.000
_cell.length_b   1.000
_cell.length_c   1.000
_cell.angle_alpha   90.00
_cell.angle_beta   90.00
_cell.angle_gamma   90.00
#
_symmetry.space_group_name_H-M   'P 1'
#
loop_
_entity.id
_entity.type
_entity.pdbx_description
1 polymer ?
#
loop_
_entity_poly.entity_id
_entity_poly.type
_entity_poly.pdbx_seq_one_letter_code
_entity_poly.pdbx_strand_id
1 'polypeptide(L)'
;ALYATCVSCHGEQGSGNVELAAPNLAHLPAVYVVAQLDKFRAGVRGGPNDSAAARQMAAMASTLADEQALYDIAAYVTTLDGPASAASVSGDVVLGADYYNQFCGACHGAAAQGNLALNSPPLAGADDWYLVAQLHAFREGIRGSGPNDKTGRQMRAMAGVLPDDKAIADVVAYIRTLGSN
;
A
#
# COMPACT_ATOMS: atom_id res chain seq x y z
N ALA A 1 11.66 -19.67 -6.30
CA ALA A 1 13.05 -19.17 -6.23
C ALA A 1 13.11 -17.64 -6.18
N LEU A 2 12.36 -16.92 -7.04
CA LEU A 2 12.41 -15.43 -7.10
C LEU A 2 11.98 -14.74 -5.79
N TYR A 3 10.93 -15.23 -5.11
CA TYR A 3 10.43 -14.65 -3.86
C TYR A 3 11.38 -14.86 -2.66
N ALA A 4 12.38 -15.73 -2.76
CA ALA A 4 13.30 -16.03 -1.65
C ALA A 4 14.04 -14.78 -1.10
N THR A 5 14.34 -13.81 -1.97
CA THR A 5 14.97 -12.55 -1.57
C THR A 5 14.00 -11.60 -0.86
N CYS A 6 12.69 -11.78 -1.02
CA CYS A 6 11.65 -10.96 -0.41
C CYS A 6 11.27 -11.45 0.99
N VAL A 7 11.45 -12.77 1.24
CA VAL A 7 11.07 -13.45 2.49
C VAL A 7 11.67 -12.81 3.73
N SER A 8 12.93 -12.36 3.67
CA SER A 8 13.64 -11.78 4.82
C SER A 8 12.93 -10.54 5.40
N CYS A 9 12.18 -9.81 4.58
CA CYS A 9 11.44 -8.62 5.02
C CYS A 9 9.92 -8.87 5.04
N HIS A 10 9.38 -9.54 4.02
CA HIS A 10 7.94 -9.70 3.87
C HIS A 10 7.39 -11.03 4.44
N GLY A 11 8.26 -11.92 4.94
CA GLY A 11 7.86 -13.23 5.46
C GLY A 11 7.55 -14.26 4.39
N GLU A 12 7.56 -15.55 4.75
CA GLU A 12 7.29 -16.64 3.81
C GLU A 12 5.87 -16.61 3.24
N GLN A 13 4.91 -16.14 4.04
CA GLN A 13 3.50 -16.03 3.67
C GLN A 13 3.08 -14.60 3.30
N GLY A 14 4.04 -13.69 3.15
CA GLY A 14 3.76 -12.30 2.80
C GLY A 14 3.13 -11.46 3.90
N SER A 15 3.20 -11.90 5.16
CA SER A 15 2.59 -11.22 6.32
C SER A 15 3.23 -9.88 6.69
N GLY A 16 4.42 -9.59 6.13
CA GLY A 16 5.17 -8.38 6.45
C GLY A 16 5.95 -8.46 7.76
N ASN A 17 6.59 -7.34 8.10
CA ASN A 17 7.35 -7.15 9.35
C ASN A 17 7.35 -5.66 9.70
N VAL A 18 6.67 -5.28 10.79
CA VAL A 18 6.54 -3.89 11.21
C VAL A 18 7.88 -3.26 11.62
N GLU A 19 8.78 -4.03 12.24
CA GLU A 19 10.09 -3.53 12.68
C GLU A 19 10.99 -3.16 11.49
N LEU A 20 10.82 -3.87 10.36
CA LEU A 20 11.51 -3.59 9.11
C LEU A 20 10.73 -2.61 8.20
N ALA A 21 9.58 -2.13 8.64
CA ALA A 21 8.63 -1.34 7.86
C ALA A 21 8.29 -2.01 6.50
N ALA A 22 8.25 -3.34 6.48
CA ALA A 22 7.88 -4.17 5.34
C ALA A 22 6.41 -4.58 5.46
N PRO A 23 5.51 -4.10 4.58
CA PRO A 23 4.08 -4.35 4.70
C PRO A 23 3.68 -5.77 4.29
N ASN A 24 2.48 -6.17 4.75
CA ASN A 24 1.78 -7.34 4.25
C ASN A 24 1.54 -7.23 2.74
N LEU A 25 1.82 -8.31 2.02
CA LEU A 25 1.63 -8.42 0.58
C LEU A 25 0.46 -9.35 0.19
N ALA A 26 0.05 -10.24 1.10
CA ALA A 26 -0.87 -11.34 0.79
C ALA A 26 -2.26 -10.90 0.29
N HIS A 27 -2.68 -9.68 0.59
CA HIS A 27 -3.96 -9.12 0.13
C HIS A 27 -3.90 -8.43 -1.24
N LEU A 28 -2.70 -8.33 -1.85
CA LEU A 28 -2.49 -7.50 -3.03
C LEU A 28 -2.74 -8.26 -4.34
N PRO A 29 -3.50 -7.69 -5.30
CA PRO A 29 -3.66 -8.29 -6.62
C PRO A 29 -2.39 -8.10 -7.46
N ALA A 30 -2.11 -9.07 -8.34
CA ALA A 30 -0.90 -9.09 -9.17
C ALA A 30 -0.68 -7.77 -9.94
N VAL A 31 -1.74 -7.22 -10.53
CA VAL A 31 -1.65 -5.96 -11.31
C VAL A 31 -1.13 -4.80 -10.45
N TYR A 32 -1.52 -4.74 -9.18
CA TYR A 32 -1.02 -3.71 -8.27
C TYR A 32 0.43 -3.95 -7.88
N VAL A 33 0.80 -5.20 -7.60
CA VAL A 33 2.19 -5.58 -7.29
C VAL A 33 3.12 -5.20 -8.43
N VAL A 34 2.80 -5.58 -9.67
CA VAL A 34 3.56 -5.19 -10.87
C VAL A 34 3.70 -3.69 -10.94
N ALA A 35 2.60 -2.95 -10.86
CA ALA A 35 2.62 -1.49 -10.95
C ALA A 35 3.48 -0.82 -9.85
N GLN A 36 3.51 -1.37 -8.64
CA GLN A 36 4.36 -0.82 -7.57
C GLN A 36 5.83 -1.17 -7.77
N LEU A 37 6.16 -2.39 -8.16
CA LEU A 37 7.54 -2.78 -8.47
C LEU A 37 8.10 -1.94 -9.62
N ASP A 38 7.32 -1.70 -10.67
CA ASP A 38 7.70 -0.80 -11.76
C ASP A 38 7.96 0.62 -11.28
N LYS A 39 7.09 1.17 -10.41
CA LYS A 39 7.30 2.51 -9.84
C LYS A 39 8.58 2.60 -9.02
N PHE A 40 8.93 1.55 -8.29
CA PHE A 40 10.19 1.48 -7.56
C PHE A 40 11.39 1.41 -8.52
N ARG A 41 11.34 0.57 -9.56
CA ARG A 41 12.41 0.45 -10.57
C ARG A 41 12.62 1.75 -11.35
N ALA A 42 11.52 2.44 -11.68
CA ALA A 42 11.55 3.70 -12.42
C ALA A 42 11.90 4.93 -11.53
N GLY A 43 12.14 4.74 -10.23
CA GLY A 43 12.42 5.84 -9.30
C GLY A 43 11.21 6.75 -9.02
N VAL A 44 10.01 6.33 -9.39
CA VAL A 44 8.74 7.05 -9.09
C VAL A 44 8.36 6.88 -7.61
N ARG A 45 8.79 5.76 -6.99
CA ARG A 45 8.77 5.49 -5.56
C ARG A 45 10.16 5.16 -5.07
N GLY A 46 10.44 5.44 -3.80
CA GLY A 46 11.73 5.15 -3.18
C GLY A 46 12.83 6.12 -3.60
N GLY A 47 12.47 7.33 -4.00
CA GLY A 47 13.41 8.41 -4.30
C GLY A 47 14.11 8.95 -3.04
N PRO A 48 15.04 9.92 -3.19
CA PRO A 48 15.87 10.43 -2.08
C PRO A 48 15.08 10.97 -0.89
N ASN A 49 13.90 11.52 -1.13
CA ASN A 49 13.03 12.11 -0.10
C ASN A 49 12.04 11.10 0.50
N ASP A 50 12.03 9.86 0.02
CA ASP A 50 11.13 8.82 0.53
C ASP A 50 11.71 8.17 1.80
N SER A 51 10.90 7.37 2.50
CA SER A 51 11.33 6.64 3.69
C SER A 51 12.51 5.70 3.41
N ALA A 52 13.27 5.35 4.43
CA ALA A 52 14.36 4.38 4.29
C ALA A 52 13.86 3.03 3.74
N ALA A 53 12.70 2.56 4.20
CA ALA A 53 12.08 1.32 3.72
C ALA A 53 11.68 1.42 2.24
N ALA A 54 11.12 2.54 1.79
CA ALA A 54 10.79 2.74 0.38
C ALA A 54 12.03 2.78 -0.51
N ARG A 55 13.12 3.43 -0.06
CA ARG A 55 14.41 3.41 -0.77
C ARG A 55 15.01 2.00 -0.84
N GLN A 56 14.89 1.23 0.25
CA GLN A 56 15.31 -0.17 0.25
C GLN A 56 14.50 -1.00 -0.74
N MET A 57 13.16 -0.80 -0.79
CA MET A 57 12.32 -1.46 -1.80
C MET A 57 12.69 -1.09 -3.23
N ALA A 58 13.08 0.16 -3.49
CA ALA A 58 13.57 0.57 -4.82
C ALA A 58 14.86 -0.19 -5.19
N ALA A 59 15.80 -0.32 -4.25
CA ALA A 59 17.01 -1.11 -4.45
C ALA A 59 16.69 -2.59 -4.72
N MET A 60 15.76 -3.18 -3.95
CA MET A 60 15.33 -4.58 -4.15
C MET A 60 14.63 -4.79 -5.49
N ALA A 61 13.70 -3.90 -5.86
CA ALA A 61 13.00 -3.98 -7.14
C ALA A 61 13.95 -3.87 -8.34
N SER A 62 15.04 -3.11 -8.20
CA SER A 62 16.07 -2.96 -9.23
C SER A 62 16.92 -4.23 -9.46
N THR A 63 16.86 -5.21 -8.55
CA THR A 63 17.54 -6.52 -8.74
C THR A 63 16.75 -7.49 -9.61
N LEU A 64 15.49 -7.19 -9.91
CA LEU A 64 14.66 -8.02 -10.79
C LEU A 64 15.16 -7.86 -12.24
N ALA A 65 15.49 -8.99 -12.85
CA ALA A 65 16.26 -9.02 -14.09
C ALA A 65 15.52 -8.38 -15.28
N ASP A 66 14.20 -8.63 -15.35
CA ASP A 66 13.39 -8.23 -16.49
C ASP A 66 11.90 -8.06 -16.08
N GLU A 67 11.06 -7.78 -17.04
CA GLU A 67 9.62 -7.60 -16.85
C GLU A 67 8.93 -8.93 -16.50
N GLN A 68 9.43 -10.07 -17.03
CA GLN A 68 8.88 -11.38 -16.69
C GLN A 68 9.06 -11.70 -15.21
N ALA A 69 10.19 -11.34 -14.62
CA ALA A 69 10.42 -11.51 -13.18
C ALA A 69 9.42 -10.71 -12.33
N LEU A 70 8.97 -9.53 -12.79
CA LEU A 70 7.90 -8.78 -12.12
C LEU A 70 6.58 -9.53 -12.15
N TYR A 71 6.19 -10.08 -13.30
CA TYR A 71 4.95 -10.84 -13.43
C TYR A 71 4.99 -12.15 -12.62
N ASP A 72 6.12 -12.85 -12.63
CA ASP A 72 6.29 -14.10 -11.88
C ASP A 72 6.19 -13.87 -10.37
N ILE A 73 6.84 -12.82 -9.85
CA ILE A 73 6.73 -12.43 -8.43
C ILE A 73 5.30 -12.00 -8.10
N ALA A 74 4.68 -11.18 -8.93
CA ALA A 74 3.32 -10.72 -8.70
C ALA A 74 2.32 -11.89 -8.69
N ALA A 75 2.47 -12.84 -9.60
CA ALA A 75 1.66 -14.06 -9.60
C ALA A 75 1.87 -14.89 -8.33
N TYR A 76 3.13 -15.04 -7.88
CA TYR A 76 3.42 -15.74 -6.64
C TYR A 76 2.82 -15.05 -5.42
N VAL A 77 2.91 -13.71 -5.33
CA VAL A 77 2.33 -12.93 -4.23
C VAL A 77 0.83 -13.19 -4.06
N THR A 78 0.08 -13.40 -5.15
CA THR A 78 -1.36 -13.71 -5.06
C THR A 78 -1.68 -15.09 -4.45
N THR A 79 -0.69 -15.96 -4.29
CA THR A 79 -0.83 -17.26 -3.62
C THR A 79 -0.53 -17.20 -2.12
N LEU A 80 -0.07 -16.06 -1.62
CA LEU A 80 0.28 -15.87 -0.21
C LEU A 80 -0.98 -15.55 0.60
N ASP A 81 -1.03 -16.01 1.83
CA ASP A 81 -2.18 -15.93 2.73
C ASP A 81 -1.83 -15.42 4.15
N GLY A 82 -0.66 -14.79 4.28
CA GLY A 82 -0.20 -14.24 5.57
C GLY A 82 -1.16 -13.19 6.12
N PRO A 83 -1.47 -13.26 7.43
CA PRO A 83 -2.35 -12.29 8.06
C PRO A 83 -1.70 -10.90 8.13
N ALA A 84 -2.53 -9.86 8.13
CA ALA A 84 -2.09 -8.51 8.49
C ALA A 84 -1.61 -8.48 9.95
N SER A 85 -0.71 -7.53 10.27
CA SER A 85 -0.24 -7.28 11.63
C SER A 85 -1.40 -6.98 12.59
N ALA A 86 -1.15 -7.15 13.90
CA ALA A 86 -2.09 -6.72 14.92
C ALA A 86 -2.39 -5.21 14.76
N ALA A 87 -3.62 -4.81 15.12
CA ALA A 87 -4.01 -3.41 15.07
C ALA A 87 -3.12 -2.56 15.98
N SER A 88 -2.58 -1.48 15.43
CA SER A 88 -1.66 -0.55 16.12
C SER A 88 -2.16 0.89 16.09
N VAL A 89 -3.11 1.21 15.21
CA VAL A 89 -3.67 2.54 15.04
C VAL A 89 -5.01 2.64 15.76
N SER A 90 -5.14 3.65 16.62
CA SER A 90 -6.40 4.00 17.30
C SER A 90 -7.01 5.22 16.65
N GLY A 91 -8.32 5.20 16.41
CA GLY A 91 -9.07 6.31 15.81
C GLY A 91 -10.57 6.18 16.06
N ASP A 92 -11.31 7.23 15.73
CA ASP A 92 -12.76 7.26 15.77
C ASP A 92 -13.32 6.62 14.51
N VAL A 93 -13.81 5.38 14.63
CA VAL A 93 -14.35 4.62 13.49
C VAL A 93 -15.59 5.25 12.86
N VAL A 94 -16.36 6.06 13.61
CA VAL A 94 -17.57 6.73 13.08
C VAL A 94 -17.15 7.88 12.17
N LEU A 95 -16.25 8.75 12.63
CA LEU A 95 -15.67 9.81 11.79
C LEU A 95 -14.86 9.23 10.64
N GLY A 96 -14.13 8.14 10.87
CA GLY A 96 -13.42 7.41 9.83
C GLY A 96 -14.32 6.88 8.73
N ALA A 97 -15.51 6.37 9.10
CA ALA A 97 -16.53 5.94 8.14
C ALA A 97 -17.02 7.10 7.27
N ASP A 98 -17.26 8.27 7.88
CA ASP A 98 -17.68 9.46 7.14
C ASP A 98 -16.63 9.88 6.10
N TYR A 99 -15.37 9.96 6.49
CA TYR A 99 -14.28 10.26 5.55
C TYR A 99 -14.16 9.20 4.46
N TYR A 100 -14.20 7.92 4.84
CA TYR A 100 -14.07 6.82 3.89
C TYR A 100 -15.19 6.83 2.84
N ASN A 101 -16.43 6.94 3.26
CA ASN A 101 -17.59 6.92 2.39
C ASN A 101 -17.63 8.14 1.45
N GLN A 102 -17.19 9.30 1.93
CA GLN A 102 -17.15 10.52 1.12
C GLN A 102 -16.04 10.52 0.07
N PHE A 103 -14.82 10.05 0.43
CA PHE A 103 -13.62 10.32 -0.36
C PHE A 103 -12.90 9.08 -0.87
N CYS A 104 -13.08 7.91 -0.24
CA CYS A 104 -12.27 6.72 -0.52
C CYS A 104 -13.07 5.61 -1.20
N GLY A 105 -14.29 5.37 -0.71
CA GLY A 105 -15.12 4.22 -1.09
C GLY A 105 -15.47 4.14 -2.56
N ALA A 106 -15.62 5.29 -3.25
CA ALA A 106 -15.90 5.33 -4.68
C ALA A 106 -14.83 4.64 -5.54
N CYS A 107 -13.57 4.71 -5.10
CA CYS A 107 -12.44 4.08 -5.80
C CYS A 107 -12.02 2.76 -5.16
N HIS A 108 -11.99 2.68 -3.82
CA HIS A 108 -11.50 1.50 -3.11
C HIS A 108 -12.59 0.49 -2.76
N GLY A 109 -13.86 0.78 -3.10
CA GLY A 109 -15.01 -0.09 -2.83
C GLY A 109 -15.57 0.10 -1.42
N ALA A 110 -16.87 -0.20 -1.24
CA ALA A 110 -17.56 0.00 0.05
C ALA A 110 -17.01 -0.89 1.18
N ALA A 111 -16.46 -2.06 0.85
CA ALA A 111 -15.79 -2.99 1.77
C ALA A 111 -14.25 -2.90 1.66
N ALA A 112 -13.71 -1.83 1.12
CA ALA A 112 -12.27 -1.64 0.89
C ALA A 112 -11.62 -2.76 0.06
N GLN A 113 -12.39 -3.45 -0.77
CA GLN A 113 -11.95 -4.58 -1.60
C GLN A 113 -11.14 -4.16 -2.84
N GLY A 114 -11.02 -2.85 -3.09
CA GLY A 114 -10.37 -2.31 -4.28
C GLY A 114 -11.23 -2.33 -5.53
N ASN A 115 -10.69 -1.78 -6.61
CA ASN A 115 -11.30 -1.76 -7.94
C ASN A 115 -10.22 -1.84 -9.02
N LEU A 116 -10.10 -2.99 -9.68
CA LEU A 116 -9.08 -3.22 -10.70
C LEU A 116 -9.24 -2.31 -11.91
N ALA A 117 -10.48 -2.01 -12.30
CA ALA A 117 -10.74 -1.11 -13.44
C ALA A 117 -10.26 0.32 -13.22
N LEU A 118 -10.16 0.75 -11.96
CA LEU A 118 -9.64 2.05 -11.54
C LEU A 118 -8.17 1.99 -11.09
N ASN A 119 -7.53 0.83 -11.13
CA ASN A 119 -6.20 0.58 -10.55
C ASN A 119 -6.13 0.96 -9.06
N SER A 120 -7.25 0.84 -8.35
CA SER A 120 -7.34 1.12 -6.91
C SER A 120 -7.15 -0.19 -6.13
N PRO A 121 -6.11 -0.29 -5.29
CA PRO A 121 -5.85 -1.52 -4.55
C PRO A 121 -6.89 -1.77 -3.47
N PRO A 122 -7.04 -3.03 -3.03
CA PRO A 122 -7.72 -3.32 -1.78
C PRO A 122 -6.98 -2.66 -0.62
N LEU A 123 -7.73 -2.15 0.35
CA LEU A 123 -7.22 -1.63 1.61
C LEU A 123 -7.57 -2.56 2.77
N ALA A 124 -8.62 -3.36 2.60
CA ALA A 124 -8.94 -4.46 3.50
C ALA A 124 -7.77 -5.47 3.52
N GLY A 125 -7.36 -5.89 4.72
CA GLY A 125 -6.20 -6.78 4.90
C GLY A 125 -4.83 -6.09 4.89
N ALA A 126 -4.75 -4.79 4.59
CA ALA A 126 -3.51 -4.04 4.72
C ALA A 126 -3.17 -3.73 6.18
N ASP A 127 -1.88 -3.63 6.49
CA ASP A 127 -1.41 -3.16 7.79
C ASP A 127 -1.81 -1.70 8.02
N ASP A 128 -2.37 -1.41 9.19
CA ASP A 128 -2.86 -0.07 9.53
C ASP A 128 -1.71 0.97 9.62
N TRP A 129 -0.59 0.61 10.23
CA TRP A 129 0.60 1.45 10.28
C TRP A 129 1.11 1.82 8.87
N TYR A 130 1.01 0.86 7.92
CA TYR A 130 1.43 1.11 6.55
C TYR A 130 0.45 2.05 5.83
N LEU A 131 -0.85 1.88 6.03
CA LEU A 131 -1.86 2.79 5.48
C LEU A 131 -1.65 4.23 5.97
N VAL A 132 -1.39 4.42 7.27
CA VAL A 132 -1.04 5.73 7.84
C VAL A 132 0.20 6.30 7.16
N ALA A 133 1.29 5.53 7.08
CA ALA A 133 2.52 5.97 6.45
C ALA A 133 2.32 6.36 4.97
N GLN A 134 1.49 5.63 4.23
CA GLN A 134 1.23 5.93 2.83
C GLN A 134 0.35 7.17 2.65
N LEU A 135 -0.67 7.37 3.49
CA LEU A 135 -1.50 8.58 3.47
C LEU A 135 -0.67 9.83 3.76
N HIS A 136 0.24 9.77 4.73
CA HIS A 136 1.21 10.84 4.96
C HIS A 136 2.09 11.09 3.74
N ALA A 137 2.70 10.04 3.18
CA ALA A 137 3.57 10.17 2.02
C ALA A 137 2.86 10.80 0.80
N PHE A 138 1.58 10.50 0.60
CA PHE A 138 0.77 11.15 -0.43
C PHE A 138 0.43 12.59 -0.07
N ARG A 139 -0.01 12.89 1.16
CA ARG A 139 -0.37 14.24 1.60
C ARG A 139 0.82 15.19 1.52
N GLU A 140 2.00 14.73 1.89
CA GLU A 140 3.26 15.49 1.85
C GLU A 140 3.87 15.57 0.44
N GLY A 141 3.31 14.86 -0.53
CA GLY A 141 3.81 14.85 -1.90
C GLY A 141 5.09 14.05 -2.11
N ILE A 142 5.47 13.21 -1.15
CA ILE A 142 6.56 12.23 -1.30
C ILE A 142 6.15 11.17 -2.33
N ARG A 143 4.88 10.72 -2.27
CA ARG A 143 4.25 9.88 -3.30
C ARG A 143 3.30 10.71 -4.16
N GLY A 144 3.16 10.34 -5.43
CA GLY A 144 2.21 10.96 -6.34
C GLY A 144 2.65 12.32 -6.89
N SER A 145 3.92 12.70 -6.79
CA SER A 145 4.48 13.92 -7.39
C SER A 145 5.12 13.69 -8.75
N GLY A 146 5.43 12.45 -9.11
CA GLY A 146 6.06 12.12 -10.38
C GLY A 146 5.19 12.54 -11.58
N PRO A 147 5.81 13.06 -12.66
CA PRO A 147 5.07 13.57 -13.83
C PRO A 147 4.20 12.50 -14.50
N ASN A 148 4.65 11.25 -14.49
CA ASN A 148 3.96 10.12 -15.12
C ASN A 148 3.17 9.25 -14.13
N ASP A 149 3.12 9.61 -12.82
CA ASP A 149 2.38 8.86 -11.80
C ASP A 149 0.91 9.31 -11.73
N LYS A 150 0.11 8.94 -12.73
CA LYS A 150 -1.31 9.32 -12.80
C LYS A 150 -2.09 8.85 -11.56
N THR A 151 -1.97 7.57 -11.19
CA THR A 151 -2.70 7.01 -10.04
C THR A 151 -2.19 7.54 -8.71
N GLY A 152 -0.87 7.79 -8.58
CA GLY A 152 -0.30 8.43 -7.41
C GLY A 152 -0.78 9.87 -7.24
N ARG A 153 -0.88 10.65 -8.34
CA ARG A 153 -1.45 12.02 -8.28
C ARG A 153 -2.91 12.03 -7.82
N GLN A 154 -3.71 11.05 -8.27
CA GLN A 154 -5.09 10.90 -7.80
C GLN A 154 -5.11 10.65 -6.27
N MET A 155 -4.28 9.70 -5.79
CA MET A 155 -4.19 9.43 -4.36
C MET A 155 -3.64 10.61 -3.55
N ARG A 156 -2.70 11.37 -4.10
CA ARG A 156 -2.21 12.59 -3.45
C ARG A 156 -3.33 13.61 -3.25
N ALA A 157 -4.16 13.82 -4.28
CA ALA A 157 -5.32 14.72 -4.18
C ALA A 157 -6.30 14.23 -3.11
N MET A 158 -6.57 12.91 -3.06
CA MET A 158 -7.48 12.31 -2.07
C MET A 158 -6.92 12.35 -0.65
N ALA A 159 -5.64 12.04 -0.44
CA ALA A 159 -5.01 12.17 0.87
C ALA A 159 -4.98 13.62 1.38
N GLY A 160 -4.89 14.59 0.46
CA GLY A 160 -4.90 16.02 0.77
C GLY A 160 -6.23 16.56 1.32
N VAL A 161 -7.36 15.82 1.19
CA VAL A 161 -8.64 16.23 1.80
C VAL A 161 -8.72 15.93 3.29
N LEU A 162 -7.84 15.06 3.82
CA LEU A 162 -7.77 14.75 5.24
C LEU A 162 -7.07 15.90 5.98
N PRO A 163 -7.76 16.59 6.91
CA PRO A 163 -7.27 17.86 7.44
C PRO A 163 -6.04 17.71 8.35
N ASP A 164 -5.93 16.59 9.07
CA ASP A 164 -4.90 16.37 10.07
C ASP A 164 -4.56 14.87 10.24
N ASP A 165 -3.65 14.57 11.14
CA ASP A 165 -3.22 13.21 11.44
C ASP A 165 -4.30 12.40 12.17
N LYS A 166 -5.19 13.08 12.90
CA LYS A 166 -6.34 12.44 13.53
C LYS A 166 -7.29 11.89 12.46
N ALA A 167 -7.61 12.65 11.43
CA ALA A 167 -8.46 12.19 10.34
C ALA A 167 -7.83 11.00 9.58
N ILE A 168 -6.50 10.98 9.43
CA ILE A 168 -5.79 9.82 8.88
C ILE A 168 -5.96 8.61 9.80
N ALA A 169 -5.76 8.76 11.11
CA ALA A 169 -5.93 7.67 12.06
C ALA A 169 -7.39 7.16 12.09
N ASP A 170 -8.36 8.06 12.06
CA ASP A 170 -9.79 7.72 12.07
C ASP A 170 -10.17 6.88 10.85
N VAL A 171 -9.79 7.33 9.64
CA VAL A 171 -10.10 6.59 8.40
C VAL A 171 -9.40 5.24 8.35
N VAL A 172 -8.17 5.14 8.83
CA VAL A 172 -7.44 3.88 8.87
C VAL A 172 -8.04 2.92 9.90
N ALA A 173 -8.43 3.40 11.09
CA ALA A 173 -9.14 2.60 12.07
C ALA A 173 -10.45 2.03 11.50
N TYR A 174 -11.21 2.82 10.73
CA TYR A 174 -12.41 2.33 10.05
C TYR A 174 -12.08 1.28 8.98
N ILE A 175 -11.07 1.50 8.12
CA ILE A 175 -10.66 0.52 7.09
C ILE A 175 -10.34 -0.83 7.71
N ARG A 176 -9.71 -0.86 8.89
CA ARG A 176 -9.44 -2.11 9.63
C ARG A 176 -10.70 -2.89 9.95
N THR A 177 -11.82 -2.23 10.24
CA THR A 177 -13.08 -2.91 10.51
C THR A 177 -13.67 -3.60 9.28
N LEU A 178 -13.34 -3.11 8.08
CA LEU A 178 -13.82 -3.68 6.82
C LEU A 178 -13.07 -4.98 6.41
N GLY A 179 -11.87 -5.18 6.92
CA GLY A 179 -11.04 -6.37 6.65
C GLY A 179 -11.19 -7.50 7.67
N SER A 180 -12.07 -7.37 8.66
CA SER A 180 -12.21 -8.30 9.79
C SER A 180 -13.33 -9.36 9.62
N ASN A 181 -13.86 -9.52 8.40
CA ASN A 181 -14.91 -10.50 8.09
C ASN A 181 -14.38 -11.70 7.36
#